data_f6acc9165a02d816a1f7f0087e38472c
#
_entry.id   f6acc9165a02d816a1f7f0087e38472c
#
_cell.length_a   1.000
_cell.length_b   1.000
_cell.length_c   1.000
_cell.angle_alpha   90.00
_cell.angle_beta   90.00
_cell.angle_gamma   90.00
#
_symmetry.space_group_name_H-M   'P 1'
#
loop_
_entity.id
_entity.type
_entity.pdbx_description
1 polymer ?
#
loop_
_entity_poly.entity_id
_entity_poly.type
_entity_poly.pdbx_seq_one_letter_code
_entity_poly.pdbx_strand_id
1 'polypeptide(L)'
;WADDEVKPLGLPRAIAKEFAQVVSSEMTIAADGGPRADFINEQLTRFQSNVQNSIELCMALGGMAFKPYVSGGNVFIDSTSAASFIPLRFDDGDNCVSGVFKSQPVKVDKSYFVKLEYHDFTDGVYTIRNKAFTSDENGITGSEVELGRVPEWAAIPEEVQIKNVEKPLFGYFTPPVSNNIDTASSLGVSIYGGATEDLI
;
A
#
# COMPACT_ATOMS: atom_id res chain seq x y z
N TRP A 1 6.14 -14.90 -32.15
CA TRP A 1 4.74 -14.68 -32.51
C TRP A 1 4.18 -13.34 -31.96
N ALA A 2 4.97 -12.35 -31.67
CA ALA A 2 4.47 -11.01 -31.47
C ALA A 2 4.69 -10.25 -32.78
N ASP A 3 3.65 -10.15 -33.58
CA ASP A 3 3.60 -9.20 -34.69
C ASP A 3 3.56 -7.80 -34.06
N ASP A 4 4.51 -6.92 -34.40
CA ASP A 4 4.62 -5.55 -33.87
C ASP A 4 3.37 -4.67 -34.13
N GLU A 5 2.36 -5.20 -34.81
CA GLU A 5 1.11 -4.52 -35.13
C GLU A 5 -0.06 -4.83 -34.15
N VAL A 6 0.09 -5.80 -33.22
CA VAL A 6 -0.99 -6.12 -32.25
C VAL A 6 -0.95 -5.13 -31.08
N LYS A 7 -1.73 -4.09 -31.16
CA LYS A 7 -1.93 -3.15 -30.04
C LYS A 7 -2.81 -3.82 -28.97
N PRO A 8 -2.38 -3.81 -27.69
CA PRO A 8 -3.20 -4.33 -26.61
C PRO A 8 -4.51 -3.56 -26.51
N LEU A 9 -5.63 -4.26 -26.40
CA LEU A 9 -6.97 -3.66 -26.31
C LEU A 9 -7.18 -2.82 -25.05
N GLY A 10 -6.28 -2.88 -24.08
CA GLY A 10 -6.37 -2.15 -22.80
C GLY A 10 -7.56 -2.59 -21.93
N LEU A 11 -8.18 -3.72 -22.25
CA LEU A 11 -9.38 -4.24 -21.59
C LEU A 11 -9.18 -4.44 -20.06
N PRO A 12 -8.07 -5.01 -19.56
CA PRO A 12 -7.86 -5.12 -18.12
C PRO A 12 -7.93 -3.77 -17.40
N ARG A 13 -7.24 -2.76 -17.93
CA ARG A 13 -7.30 -1.42 -17.35
C ARG A 13 -8.70 -0.82 -17.38
N ALA A 14 -9.45 -1.01 -18.47
CA ALA A 14 -10.80 -0.51 -18.59
C ALA A 14 -11.73 -1.14 -17.53
N ILE A 15 -11.60 -2.44 -17.29
CA ILE A 15 -12.37 -3.16 -16.27
C ILE A 15 -12.04 -2.65 -14.87
N ALA A 16 -10.75 -2.54 -14.49
CA ALA A 16 -10.36 -2.04 -13.18
C ALA A 16 -10.84 -0.61 -12.93
N LYS A 17 -10.76 0.23 -13.97
CA LYS A 17 -11.24 1.61 -13.92
C LYS A 17 -12.76 1.70 -13.72
N GLU A 18 -13.52 0.86 -14.40
CA GLU A 18 -14.99 0.82 -14.27
C GLU A 18 -15.38 0.40 -12.84
N PHE A 19 -14.78 -0.66 -12.30
CA PHE A 19 -14.99 -1.06 -10.89
C PHE A 19 -14.65 0.09 -9.93
N ALA A 20 -13.51 0.74 -10.12
CA ALA A 20 -13.08 1.86 -9.28
C ALA A 20 -14.06 3.04 -9.35
N GLN A 21 -14.59 3.33 -10.53
CA GLN A 21 -15.57 4.40 -10.73
C GLN A 21 -16.88 4.10 -10.01
N VAL A 22 -17.42 2.88 -10.14
CA VAL A 22 -18.64 2.48 -9.46
C VAL A 22 -18.46 2.56 -7.93
N VAL A 23 -17.41 1.94 -7.39
CA VAL A 23 -17.14 1.95 -5.95
C VAL A 23 -16.97 3.39 -5.43
N SER A 24 -16.16 4.21 -6.10
CA SER A 24 -15.89 5.58 -5.63
C SER A 24 -17.11 6.50 -5.73
N SER A 25 -18.03 6.26 -6.65
CA SER A 25 -19.26 7.06 -6.80
C SER A 25 -20.29 6.79 -5.69
N GLU A 26 -20.26 5.59 -5.10
CA GLU A 26 -21.19 5.17 -4.03
C GLU A 26 -20.56 5.24 -2.63
N MET A 27 -19.23 5.45 -2.54
CA MET A 27 -18.50 5.45 -1.28
C MET A 27 -18.55 6.83 -0.62
N THR A 28 -18.85 6.84 0.68
CA THR A 28 -18.70 8.01 1.55
C THR A 28 -17.71 7.68 2.65
N ILE A 29 -16.71 8.55 2.85
CA ILE A 29 -15.74 8.45 3.93
C ILE A 29 -15.92 9.67 4.81
N ALA A 30 -16.31 9.48 6.06
CA ALA A 30 -16.48 10.55 7.03
C ALA A 30 -16.13 10.06 8.44
N ALA A 31 -15.65 10.98 9.27
CA ALA A 31 -15.50 10.78 10.70
C ALA A 31 -16.65 11.47 11.43
N ASP A 32 -17.18 10.83 12.47
CA ASP A 32 -18.22 11.39 13.33
C ASP A 32 -17.67 11.74 14.72
N GLY A 33 -18.18 12.80 15.35
CA GLY A 33 -17.95 13.08 16.77
C GLY A 33 -17.17 14.35 17.12
N GLY A 34 -17.70 15.51 16.83
CA GLY A 34 -17.24 16.82 17.34
C GLY A 34 -15.99 17.39 16.64
N PRO A 35 -15.30 18.41 17.23
CA PRO A 35 -14.28 19.20 16.53
C PRO A 35 -13.09 18.40 15.95
N ARG A 36 -12.78 17.23 16.51
CA ARG A 36 -11.75 16.34 15.95
C ARG A 36 -12.20 15.69 14.66
N ALA A 37 -13.48 15.33 14.57
CA ALA A 37 -14.05 14.77 13.35
C ALA A 37 -14.10 15.81 12.24
N ASP A 38 -14.44 17.06 12.55
CA ASP A 38 -14.45 18.16 11.59
C ASP A 38 -13.05 18.34 10.98
N PHE A 39 -12.00 18.39 11.83
CA PHE A 39 -10.61 18.45 11.36
C PHE A 39 -10.24 17.26 10.47
N ILE A 40 -10.59 16.03 10.86
CA ILE A 40 -10.29 14.83 10.07
C ILE A 40 -11.04 14.86 8.73
N ASN A 41 -12.29 15.28 8.71
CA ASN A 41 -13.08 15.37 7.48
C ASN A 41 -12.48 16.38 6.48
N GLU A 42 -11.94 17.49 6.97
CA GLU A 42 -11.20 18.45 6.14
C GLU A 42 -9.97 17.79 5.49
N GLN A 43 -9.20 17.00 6.26
CA GLN A 43 -8.02 16.30 5.77
C GLN A 43 -8.39 15.17 4.78
N LEU A 44 -9.51 14.47 5.01
CA LEU A 44 -10.00 13.38 4.15
C LEU A 44 -10.43 13.85 2.76
N THR A 45 -10.79 15.13 2.58
CA THR A 45 -11.20 15.67 1.27
C THR A 45 -10.15 15.44 0.19
N ARG A 46 -8.86 15.60 0.53
CA ARG A 46 -7.75 15.35 -0.40
C ARG A 46 -7.58 13.87 -0.72
N PHE A 47 -7.76 13.00 0.26
CA PHE A 47 -7.74 11.56 0.05
C PHE A 47 -8.89 11.12 -0.86
N GLN A 48 -10.10 11.59 -0.61
CA GLN A 48 -11.29 11.27 -1.40
C GLN A 48 -11.12 11.64 -2.87
N SER A 49 -10.46 12.75 -3.19
CA SER A 49 -10.21 13.16 -4.58
C SER A 49 -9.29 12.20 -5.37
N ASN A 50 -8.49 11.38 -4.68
CA ASN A 50 -7.54 10.44 -5.29
C ASN A 50 -7.89 8.96 -5.06
N VAL A 51 -8.92 8.67 -4.26
CA VAL A 51 -9.25 7.31 -3.83
C VAL A 51 -9.62 6.40 -5.01
N GLN A 52 -10.23 6.93 -6.07
CA GLN A 52 -10.55 6.16 -7.27
C GLN A 52 -9.30 5.52 -7.91
N ASN A 53 -8.20 6.27 -8.01
CA ASN A 53 -6.95 5.72 -8.54
C ASN A 53 -6.39 4.60 -7.65
N SER A 54 -6.52 4.74 -6.33
CA SER A 54 -6.10 3.71 -5.37
C SER A 54 -6.94 2.45 -5.51
N ILE A 55 -8.27 2.58 -5.72
CA ILE A 55 -9.16 1.45 -5.97
C ILE A 55 -8.83 0.78 -7.32
N GLU A 56 -8.58 1.55 -8.39
CA GLU A 56 -8.16 0.99 -9.68
C GLU A 56 -6.91 0.11 -9.54
N LEU A 57 -5.89 0.61 -8.82
CA LEU A 57 -4.67 -0.16 -8.54
C LEU A 57 -4.91 -1.35 -7.62
N CYS A 58 -5.79 -1.22 -6.62
CA CYS A 58 -6.19 -2.32 -5.75
C CYS A 58 -6.79 -3.46 -6.56
N MET A 59 -7.76 -3.16 -7.43
CA MET A 59 -8.40 -4.13 -8.30
C MET A 59 -7.40 -4.80 -9.25
N ALA A 60 -6.51 -4.03 -9.84
CA ALA A 60 -5.53 -4.52 -10.81
C ALA A 60 -4.43 -5.39 -10.17
N LEU A 61 -3.98 -5.06 -8.96
CA LEU A 61 -2.81 -5.67 -8.31
C LEU A 61 -3.13 -6.60 -7.15
N GLY A 62 -4.40 -6.71 -6.76
CA GLY A 62 -4.83 -7.61 -5.69
C GLY A 62 -4.71 -7.04 -4.29
N GLY A 63 -4.33 -5.78 -4.11
CA GLY A 63 -4.28 -5.16 -2.80
C GLY A 63 -3.77 -3.72 -2.78
N MET A 64 -4.14 -3.02 -1.71
CA MET A 64 -3.73 -1.64 -1.43
C MET A 64 -3.60 -1.44 0.07
N ALA A 65 -2.50 -0.86 0.51
CA ALA A 65 -2.34 -0.43 1.89
C ALA A 65 -2.48 1.09 1.99
N PHE A 66 -3.14 1.56 3.04
CA PHE A 66 -3.29 2.97 3.38
C PHE A 66 -2.63 3.23 4.73
N LYS A 67 -1.81 4.27 4.80
CA LYS A 67 -1.07 4.65 6.00
C LYS A 67 -1.22 6.14 6.25
N PRO A 68 -1.73 6.59 7.42
CA PRO A 68 -1.74 8.00 7.77
C PRO A 68 -0.32 8.46 8.16
N TYR A 69 0.00 9.69 7.81
CA TYR A 69 1.20 10.38 8.30
C TYR A 69 0.91 11.87 8.53
N VAL A 70 1.72 12.52 9.36
CA VAL A 70 1.58 13.94 9.67
C VAL A 70 2.70 14.71 9.01
N SER A 71 2.35 15.81 8.34
CA SER A 71 3.31 16.75 7.75
C SER A 71 2.77 18.16 7.82
N GLY A 72 3.57 19.11 8.34
CA GLY A 72 3.17 20.52 8.45
C GLY A 72 1.89 20.77 9.27
N GLY A 73 1.59 19.92 10.27
CA GLY A 73 0.39 20.01 11.09
C GLY A 73 -0.89 19.43 10.44
N ASN A 74 -0.79 18.89 9.23
CA ASN A 74 -1.89 18.23 8.53
C ASN A 74 -1.72 16.70 8.53
N VAL A 75 -2.83 15.98 8.44
CA VAL A 75 -2.86 14.53 8.30
C VAL A 75 -3.03 14.18 6.82
N PHE A 76 -2.17 13.32 6.33
CA PHE A 76 -2.24 12.77 4.98
C PHE A 76 -2.43 11.25 5.04
N ILE A 77 -2.95 10.67 3.98
CA ILE A 77 -3.04 9.22 3.83
C ILE A 77 -2.20 8.85 2.60
N ASP A 78 -1.16 8.08 2.84
CA ASP A 78 -0.35 7.47 1.79
C ASP A 78 -1.01 6.19 1.30
N SER A 79 -0.98 5.96 -0.01
CA SER A 79 -1.55 4.79 -0.69
C SER A 79 -0.44 3.98 -1.32
N THR A 80 -0.28 2.74 -0.90
CA THR A 80 0.78 1.84 -1.38
C THR A 80 0.15 0.57 -1.95
N SER A 81 0.35 0.32 -3.24
CA SER A 81 -0.19 -0.87 -3.90
C SER A 81 0.54 -2.15 -3.51
N ALA A 82 -0.05 -3.30 -3.82
CA ALA A 82 0.55 -4.62 -3.60
C ALA A 82 1.93 -4.81 -4.25
N ALA A 83 2.32 -3.96 -5.20
CA ALA A 83 3.68 -3.97 -5.76
C ALA A 83 4.74 -3.45 -4.78
N SER A 84 4.34 -2.67 -3.77
CA SER A 84 5.25 -2.02 -2.80
C SER A 84 4.82 -2.20 -1.35
N PHE A 85 3.73 -2.89 -1.07
CA PHE A 85 3.31 -3.32 0.25
C PHE A 85 3.32 -4.84 0.33
N ILE A 86 3.97 -5.38 1.36
CA ILE A 86 4.09 -6.82 1.60
C ILE A 86 3.44 -7.11 2.95
N PRO A 87 2.23 -7.69 2.99
CA PRO A 87 1.63 -8.13 4.24
C PRO A 87 2.43 -9.30 4.82
N LEU A 88 2.67 -9.29 6.14
CA LEU A 88 3.47 -10.29 6.83
C LEU A 88 2.64 -11.16 7.78
N ARG A 89 1.64 -10.58 8.45
CA ARG A 89 0.83 -11.29 9.42
C ARG A 89 -0.60 -10.76 9.45
N PHE A 90 -1.53 -11.69 9.57
CA PHE A 90 -2.95 -11.42 9.76
C PHE A 90 -3.37 -11.91 11.15
N ASP A 91 -4.38 -11.31 11.74
CA ASP A 91 -5.02 -11.79 12.96
C ASP A 91 -6.13 -12.83 12.64
N ASP A 92 -6.79 -13.35 13.67
CA ASP A 92 -7.87 -14.34 13.54
C ASP A 92 -9.12 -13.78 12.82
N GLY A 93 -9.20 -12.47 12.62
CA GLY A 93 -10.26 -11.78 11.88
C GLY A 93 -9.85 -11.38 10.45
N ASP A 94 -8.77 -11.95 9.93
CA ASP A 94 -8.19 -11.64 8.61
C ASP A 94 -7.76 -10.16 8.44
N ASN A 95 -7.55 -9.44 9.54
CA ASN A 95 -6.98 -8.10 9.45
C ASN A 95 -5.46 -8.18 9.36
N CYS A 96 -4.87 -7.45 8.43
CA CYS A 96 -3.42 -7.34 8.33
C CYS A 96 -2.88 -6.52 9.51
N VAL A 97 -2.12 -7.17 10.39
CA VAL A 97 -1.56 -6.56 11.61
C VAL A 97 -0.05 -6.34 11.53
N SER A 98 0.61 -6.88 10.52
CA SER A 98 2.03 -6.61 10.24
C SER A 98 2.29 -6.58 8.75
N GLY A 99 3.12 -5.65 8.29
CA GLY A 99 3.46 -5.51 6.87
C GLY A 99 4.67 -4.61 6.64
N VAL A 100 5.15 -4.61 5.41
CA VAL A 100 6.33 -3.84 4.98
C VAL A 100 5.93 -2.90 3.85
N PHE A 101 6.20 -1.61 4.03
CA PHE A 101 6.13 -0.60 3.00
C PHE A 101 7.51 -0.42 2.38
N LYS A 102 7.60 -0.65 1.08
CA LYS A 102 8.83 -0.47 0.31
C LYS A 102 8.78 0.85 -0.44
N SER A 103 9.81 1.67 -0.28
CA SER A 103 9.93 2.93 -1.01
C SER A 103 10.24 2.70 -2.49
N GLN A 104 9.99 3.71 -3.32
CA GLN A 104 10.59 3.77 -4.65
C GLN A 104 12.12 3.86 -4.53
N PRO A 105 12.87 3.36 -5.53
CA PRO A 105 14.32 3.51 -5.56
C PRO A 105 14.74 4.98 -5.56
N VAL A 106 15.64 5.35 -4.66
CA VAL A 106 16.25 6.68 -4.60
C VAL A 106 17.67 6.58 -5.10
N LYS A 107 18.03 7.44 -6.07
CA LYS A 107 19.39 7.50 -6.61
C LYS A 107 20.24 8.49 -5.83
N VAL A 108 21.32 8.01 -5.26
CA VAL A 108 22.37 8.85 -4.66
C VAL A 108 23.67 8.56 -5.39
N ASP A 109 24.23 9.57 -6.03
CA ASP A 109 25.39 9.46 -6.92
C ASP A 109 25.18 8.41 -8.04
N LYS A 110 25.90 7.28 -7.98
CA LYS A 110 25.83 6.19 -8.96
C LYS A 110 25.08 4.96 -8.46
N SER A 111 24.54 5.01 -7.24
CA SER A 111 23.89 3.89 -6.57
C SER A 111 22.42 4.17 -6.33
N TYR A 112 21.61 3.11 -6.32
CA TYR A 112 20.20 3.18 -5.93
C TYR A 112 20.01 2.56 -4.56
N PHE A 113 19.02 3.07 -3.84
CA PHE A 113 18.67 2.63 -2.49
C PHE A 113 17.15 2.51 -2.36
N VAL A 114 16.70 1.54 -1.58
CA VAL A 114 15.29 1.41 -1.17
C VAL A 114 15.23 1.39 0.35
N LYS A 115 14.16 1.96 0.90
CA LYS A 115 13.83 1.87 2.32
C LYS A 115 12.70 0.86 2.50
N LEU A 116 12.85 -0.03 3.47
CA LEU A 116 11.80 -0.91 3.97
C LEU A 116 11.35 -0.39 5.32
N GLU A 117 10.07 -0.10 5.44
CA GLU A 117 9.42 0.37 6.65
C GLU A 117 8.51 -0.75 7.16
N TYR A 118 8.95 -1.45 8.19
CA TYR A 118 8.25 -2.57 8.83
C TYR A 118 7.27 -2.03 9.85
N HIS A 119 6.03 -2.42 9.74
CA HIS A 119 4.96 -2.10 10.68
C HIS A 119 4.49 -3.38 11.35
N ASP A 120 4.41 -3.37 12.67
CA ASP A 120 3.92 -4.50 13.45
C ASP A 120 3.03 -4.01 14.60
N PHE A 121 1.87 -4.63 14.75
CA PHE A 121 0.96 -4.40 15.87
C PHE A 121 0.83 -5.68 16.69
N THR A 122 1.24 -5.62 17.95
CA THR A 122 1.18 -6.75 18.89
C THR A 122 0.88 -6.22 20.29
N ASP A 123 -0.13 -6.79 20.95
CA ASP A 123 -0.49 -6.53 22.35
C ASP A 123 -0.60 -5.04 22.72
N GLY A 124 -1.25 -4.25 21.87
CA GLY A 124 -1.44 -2.81 22.10
C GLY A 124 -0.19 -1.94 21.88
N VAL A 125 0.85 -2.51 21.30
CA VAL A 125 2.08 -1.81 20.89
C VAL A 125 2.19 -1.84 19.37
N TYR A 126 2.36 -0.67 18.78
CA TYR A 126 2.61 -0.51 17.36
C TYR A 126 4.06 -0.12 17.15
N THR A 127 4.82 -0.98 16.46
CA THR A 127 6.24 -0.80 16.20
C THR A 127 6.49 -0.50 14.73
N ILE A 128 7.26 0.52 14.45
CA ILE A 128 7.75 0.87 13.11
C ILE A 128 9.26 0.71 13.10
N ARG A 129 9.81 -0.09 12.16
CA ARG A 129 11.27 -0.23 11.96
C ARG A 129 11.63 0.17 10.54
N ASN A 130 12.63 1.03 10.42
CA ASN A 130 13.14 1.52 9.16
C ASN A 130 14.50 0.90 8.86
N LYS A 131 14.66 0.33 7.66
CA LYS A 131 15.91 -0.21 7.16
C LYS A 131 16.15 0.23 5.74
N ALA A 132 17.40 0.55 5.41
CA ALA A 132 17.81 0.89 4.06
C ALA A 132 18.60 -0.25 3.42
N PHE A 133 18.47 -0.38 2.12
CA PHE A 133 19.16 -1.39 1.32
C PHE A 133 19.68 -0.77 0.03
N THR A 134 20.79 -1.29 -0.47
CA THR A 134 21.17 -1.04 -1.85
C THR A 134 20.10 -1.62 -2.78
N SER A 135 19.94 -1.04 -3.96
CA SER A 135 19.06 -1.60 -4.97
C SER A 135 19.58 -1.33 -6.40
N ASP A 136 18.90 -1.89 -7.37
CA ASP A 136 19.00 -1.46 -8.77
C ASP A 136 17.95 -0.36 -9.08
N GLU A 137 17.93 0.08 -10.33
CA GLU A 137 16.96 1.09 -10.80
C GLU A 137 15.52 0.60 -10.77
N ASN A 138 15.28 -0.71 -10.79
CA ASN A 138 13.98 -1.35 -10.72
C ASN A 138 13.54 -1.62 -9.27
N GLY A 139 14.39 -1.31 -8.28
CA GLY A 139 14.11 -1.49 -6.87
C GLY A 139 14.33 -2.92 -6.37
N ILE A 140 15.10 -3.75 -7.08
CA ILE A 140 15.49 -5.06 -6.56
C ILE A 140 16.39 -4.85 -5.34
N THR A 141 15.95 -5.37 -4.19
CA THR A 141 16.62 -5.15 -2.89
C THR A 141 17.90 -5.96 -2.80
N GLY A 142 19.01 -5.28 -2.47
CA GLY A 142 20.33 -5.86 -2.26
C GLY A 142 20.70 -5.95 -0.77
N SER A 143 21.91 -5.51 -0.41
CA SER A 143 22.44 -5.57 0.94
C SER A 143 21.93 -4.43 1.83
N GLU A 144 21.75 -4.71 3.12
CA GLU A 144 21.39 -3.71 4.13
C GLU A 144 22.51 -2.68 4.29
N VAL A 145 22.13 -1.41 4.43
CA VAL A 145 23.02 -0.27 4.65
C VAL A 145 22.40 0.68 5.69
N GLU A 146 23.18 1.61 6.21
CA GLU A 146 22.69 2.62 7.13
C GLU A 146 21.70 3.58 6.45
N LEU A 147 20.65 4.01 7.16
CA LEU A 147 19.66 4.98 6.66
C LEU A 147 20.32 6.29 6.18
N GLY A 148 21.39 6.73 6.87
CA GLY A 148 22.12 7.94 6.54
C GLY A 148 22.85 7.93 5.18
N ARG A 149 22.89 6.80 4.47
CA ARG A 149 23.41 6.75 3.08
C ARG A 149 22.53 7.54 2.11
N VAL A 150 21.26 7.74 2.46
CA VAL A 150 20.33 8.60 1.72
C VAL A 150 20.04 9.83 2.60
N PRO A 151 20.41 11.05 2.19
CA PRO A 151 20.27 12.24 3.02
C PRO A 151 18.87 12.47 3.57
N GLU A 152 17.85 12.19 2.77
CA GLU A 152 16.45 12.34 3.16
C GLU A 152 16.02 11.35 4.27
N TRP A 153 16.76 10.27 4.47
CA TRP A 153 16.45 9.25 5.49
C TRP A 153 17.32 9.38 6.75
N ALA A 154 18.35 10.22 6.72
CA ALA A 154 19.32 10.36 7.82
C ALA A 154 18.68 10.77 9.17
N ALA A 155 17.55 11.49 9.14
CA ALA A 155 16.83 11.92 10.32
C ALA A 155 15.70 10.94 10.74
N ILE A 156 15.47 9.86 9.98
CA ILE A 156 14.42 8.87 10.29
C ILE A 156 14.96 7.94 11.36
N PRO A 157 14.24 7.76 12.49
CA PRO A 157 14.64 6.81 13.52
C PRO A 157 14.56 5.37 12.99
N GLU A 158 15.52 4.53 13.39
CA GLU A 158 15.51 3.11 13.02
C GLU A 158 14.32 2.36 13.61
N GLU A 159 13.89 2.73 14.83
CA GLU A 159 12.71 2.15 15.48
C GLU A 159 11.90 3.22 16.21
N VAL A 160 10.56 3.13 16.09
CA VAL A 160 9.58 3.90 16.85
C VAL A 160 8.55 2.94 17.43
N GLN A 161 8.18 3.13 18.69
CA GLN A 161 7.10 2.40 19.33
C GLN A 161 6.01 3.34 19.82
N ILE A 162 4.76 3.01 19.49
CA ILE A 162 3.56 3.73 19.94
C ILE A 162 2.77 2.74 20.81
N LYS A 163 2.58 3.09 22.08
CA LYS A 163 1.89 2.25 23.07
C LYS A 163 0.44 2.67 23.23
N ASN A 164 -0.36 1.77 23.81
CA ASN A 164 -1.80 1.96 24.06
C ASN A 164 -2.58 2.22 22.76
N VAL A 165 -2.26 1.46 21.73
CA VAL A 165 -2.94 1.48 20.43
C VAL A 165 -3.91 0.30 20.40
N GLU A 166 -5.14 0.54 19.96
CA GLU A 166 -6.19 -0.49 19.94
C GLU A 166 -6.15 -1.33 18.64
N LYS A 167 -5.56 -0.82 17.58
CA LYS A 167 -5.49 -1.47 16.26
C LYS A 167 -4.28 -0.96 15.45
N PRO A 168 -3.89 -1.65 14.37
CA PRO A 168 -2.83 -1.18 13.48
C PRO A 168 -3.08 0.23 12.98
N LEU A 169 -2.02 1.01 12.81
CA LEU A 169 -2.09 2.38 12.26
C LEU A 169 -1.95 2.39 10.73
N PHE A 170 -2.26 1.30 10.08
CA PHE A 170 -2.44 1.18 8.63
C PHE A 170 -3.63 0.26 8.35
N GLY A 171 -4.21 0.37 7.16
CA GLY A 171 -5.24 -0.53 6.67
C GLY A 171 -4.75 -1.23 5.39
N TYR A 172 -5.03 -2.52 5.25
CA TYR A 172 -4.81 -3.29 4.03
C TYR A 172 -6.14 -3.72 3.45
N PHE A 173 -6.36 -3.42 2.19
CA PHE A 173 -7.59 -3.70 1.47
C PHE A 173 -7.30 -4.58 0.27
N THR A 174 -8.20 -5.50 0.00
CA THR A 174 -8.13 -6.43 -1.13
C THR A 174 -9.39 -6.30 -1.99
N PRO A 175 -9.33 -6.64 -3.29
CA PRO A 175 -10.53 -6.76 -4.09
C PRO A 175 -11.52 -7.76 -3.47
N PRO A 176 -12.85 -7.53 -3.57
CA PRO A 176 -13.86 -8.42 -3.01
C PRO A 176 -14.07 -9.66 -3.91
N VAL A 177 -12.99 -10.34 -4.24
CA VAL A 177 -12.97 -11.58 -5.02
C VAL A 177 -12.26 -12.66 -4.22
N SER A 178 -12.75 -13.89 -4.33
CA SER A 178 -12.13 -15.03 -3.65
C SER A 178 -10.73 -15.29 -4.20
N ASN A 179 -9.79 -15.59 -3.31
CA ASN A 179 -8.47 -16.08 -3.73
C ASN A 179 -8.62 -17.54 -4.20
N ASN A 180 -8.67 -17.73 -5.50
CA ASN A 180 -8.77 -19.05 -6.14
C ASN A 180 -7.39 -19.70 -6.42
N ILE A 181 -6.31 -18.97 -6.17
CA ILE A 181 -4.92 -19.47 -6.29
C ILE A 181 -4.52 -20.19 -5.00
N ASP A 182 -4.84 -19.58 -3.84
CA ASP A 182 -4.61 -20.15 -2.52
C ASP A 182 -5.80 -19.81 -1.61
N THR A 183 -6.73 -20.76 -1.49
CA THR A 183 -7.97 -20.58 -0.73
C THR A 183 -7.79 -20.47 0.79
N ALA A 184 -6.60 -20.81 1.30
CA ALA A 184 -6.25 -20.67 2.72
C ALA A 184 -5.54 -19.35 3.03
N SER A 185 -5.24 -18.54 2.02
CA SER A 185 -4.49 -17.29 2.16
C SER A 185 -5.43 -16.09 2.32
N SER A 186 -5.15 -15.22 3.30
CA SER A 186 -5.78 -13.91 3.46
C SER A 186 -5.26 -12.84 2.49
N LEU A 187 -4.36 -13.23 1.56
CA LEU A 187 -3.87 -12.32 0.52
C LEU A 187 -4.94 -12.09 -0.54
N GLY A 188 -5.08 -10.84 -0.95
CA GLY A 188 -5.92 -10.51 -2.09
C GLY A 188 -5.30 -10.93 -3.41
N VAL A 189 -6.15 -11.19 -4.38
CA VAL A 189 -5.76 -11.48 -5.76
C VAL A 189 -6.28 -10.40 -6.70
N SER A 190 -5.57 -10.19 -7.80
CA SER A 190 -6.05 -9.34 -8.89
C SER A 190 -7.41 -9.83 -9.39
N ILE A 191 -8.29 -8.90 -9.79
CA ILE A 191 -9.55 -9.27 -10.47
C ILE A 191 -9.31 -10.03 -11.79
N TYR A 192 -8.06 -10.09 -12.26
CA TYR A 192 -7.65 -10.85 -13.45
C TYR A 192 -7.03 -12.21 -13.09
N GLY A 193 -6.97 -12.55 -11.79
CA GLY A 193 -6.21 -13.72 -11.30
C GLY A 193 -6.62 -15.08 -11.89
N GLY A 194 -7.81 -15.21 -12.47
CA GLY A 194 -8.24 -16.41 -13.19
C GLY A 194 -8.19 -16.31 -14.71
N ALA A 195 -8.03 -15.09 -15.25
CA ALA A 195 -8.17 -14.87 -16.71
C ALA A 195 -6.99 -15.40 -17.55
N THR A 196 -5.84 -15.70 -16.94
CA THR A 196 -4.67 -16.25 -17.63
C THR A 196 -4.77 -17.75 -17.89
N GLU A 197 -5.60 -18.46 -17.13
CA GLU A 197 -5.82 -19.90 -17.32
C GLU A 197 -6.75 -20.20 -18.51
N ASP A 198 -7.61 -19.24 -18.88
CA ASP A 198 -8.55 -19.37 -20.00
C ASP A 198 -7.92 -19.09 -21.37
N LEU A 199 -6.64 -18.67 -21.41
CA LEU A 199 -5.91 -18.29 -22.62
C LEU A 199 -4.93 -19.38 -23.12
N ILE A 200 -4.91 -20.56 -22.51
CA ILE A 200 -4.12 -21.72 -22.88
C ILE A 200 -5.05 -22.81 -23.43
#